data_edfa7b66ab2e9ed536adddfe12b90202
#
_entry.id   edfa7b66ab2e9ed536adddfe12b90202
#
_cell.length_a   1.000
_cell.length_b   1.000
_cell.length_c   1.000
_cell.angle_alpha   90.00
_cell.angle_beta   90.00
_cell.angle_gamma   90.00
#
_symmetry.space_group_name_H-M   'P 1'
#
loop_
_entity.id
_entity.type
_entity.pdbx_description
1 polymer ?
#
loop_
_entity_poly.entity_id
_entity_poly.type
_entity_poly.pdbx_seq_one_letter_code
_entity_poly.pdbx_strand_id
1 'polypeptide(L)'
;MAIVVITGTNTDVGKTFATAQLTRQLLGEGKRVAVVKPAQTGEPVGRGDLATVREVLANDPALAQALAQQQVEFFEYARYPEPLAPNLAARRAGMEQLDLAATADKLRALDTEYDIVLVEGAGGLLVRIADNWTIADLARDLGTPMLIVTSTGLGSLNLAELTVEAAQRRGITVLGLLGGSVPADPDLATSLNLEEFPVVAGVPLLGCYPKGAQGNCDVNVAPLLQLG
;
A
#
# COMPACT_ATOMS: atom_id res chain seq x y z
N MET A 1 2.56 -7.32 16.53
CA MET A 1 2.46 -6.04 15.80
C MET A 1 1.97 -6.35 14.40
N ALA A 2 0.79 -5.91 14.08
CA ALA A 2 0.15 -6.19 12.80
C ALA A 2 0.07 -4.95 11.90
N ILE A 3 1.15 -4.18 11.83
CA ILE A 3 1.32 -3.10 10.87
C ILE A 3 1.93 -3.68 9.59
N VAL A 4 1.40 -3.33 8.44
CA VAL A 4 1.93 -3.70 7.12
C VAL A 4 2.06 -2.47 6.25
N VAL A 5 3.26 -2.24 5.72
CA VAL A 5 3.48 -1.15 4.76
C VAL A 5 3.17 -1.65 3.34
N ILE A 6 2.34 -0.91 2.62
CA ILE A 6 2.05 -1.14 1.20
C ILE A 6 2.81 -0.09 0.39
N THR A 7 3.81 -0.53 -0.36
CA THR A 7 4.57 0.33 -1.27
C THR A 7 4.39 -0.11 -2.72
N GLY A 8 4.94 0.62 -3.65
CA GLY A 8 4.93 0.25 -5.06
C GLY A 8 6.30 0.22 -5.68
N THR A 9 6.43 -0.44 -6.82
CA THR A 9 7.60 -0.32 -7.67
C THR A 9 7.68 1.04 -8.35
N ASN A 10 6.53 1.74 -8.45
CA ASN A 10 6.41 3.09 -9.03
C ASN A 10 5.09 3.76 -8.58
N THR A 11 4.84 4.98 -9.07
CA THR A 11 3.51 5.63 -9.04
C THR A 11 2.58 4.92 -10.04
N ASP A 12 1.27 4.97 -9.77
CA ASP A 12 0.19 4.41 -10.62
C ASP A 12 0.28 2.89 -10.91
N VAL A 13 0.97 2.14 -10.06
CA VAL A 13 1.03 0.67 -10.15
C VAL A 13 -0.18 -0.03 -9.51
N GLY A 14 -1.16 0.70 -8.96
CA GLY A 14 -2.38 0.16 -8.39
C GLY A 14 -2.37 -0.01 -6.86
N LYS A 15 -1.49 0.70 -6.12
CA LYS A 15 -1.43 0.61 -4.65
C LYS A 15 -2.77 0.83 -3.97
N THR A 16 -3.46 1.92 -4.30
CA THR A 16 -4.72 2.31 -3.66
C THR A 16 -5.82 1.28 -3.89
N PHE A 17 -5.89 0.71 -5.11
CA PHE A 17 -6.81 -0.39 -5.37
C PHE A 17 -6.44 -1.65 -4.58
N ALA A 18 -5.14 -1.99 -4.52
CA ALA A 18 -4.66 -3.11 -3.71
C ALA A 18 -4.98 -2.90 -2.22
N THR A 19 -4.75 -1.69 -1.68
CA THR A 19 -5.11 -1.33 -0.30
C THR A 19 -6.61 -1.53 -0.05
N ALA A 20 -7.46 -1.10 -0.98
CA ALA A 20 -8.91 -1.27 -0.87
C ALA A 20 -9.33 -2.75 -0.84
N GLN A 21 -8.78 -3.57 -1.75
CA GLN A 21 -9.13 -4.99 -1.84
C GLN A 21 -8.59 -5.80 -0.64
N LEU A 22 -7.39 -5.48 -0.16
CA LEU A 22 -6.85 -6.06 1.08
C LEU A 22 -7.72 -5.70 2.28
N THR A 23 -8.10 -4.42 2.41
CA THR A 23 -9.02 -3.97 3.47
C THR A 23 -10.33 -4.73 3.42
N ARG A 24 -10.92 -4.87 2.23
CA ARG A 24 -12.15 -5.62 2.02
C ARG A 24 -12.04 -7.08 2.49
N GLN A 25 -10.98 -7.78 2.06
CA GLN A 25 -10.77 -9.17 2.44
C GLN A 25 -10.56 -9.32 3.97
N LEU A 26 -9.77 -8.44 4.58
CA LEU A 26 -9.52 -8.47 6.02
C LEU A 26 -10.78 -8.20 6.85
N LEU A 27 -11.65 -7.29 6.39
CA LEU A 27 -12.97 -7.08 7.00
C LEU A 27 -13.85 -8.31 6.86
N GLY A 28 -13.80 -9.02 5.71
CA GLY A 28 -14.48 -10.30 5.50
C GLY A 28 -14.02 -11.40 6.44
N GLU A 29 -12.76 -11.35 6.90
CA GLU A 29 -12.18 -12.23 7.92
C GLU A 29 -12.49 -11.76 9.37
N GLY A 30 -13.35 -10.75 9.50
CA GLY A 30 -13.77 -10.21 10.81
C GLY A 30 -12.72 -9.34 11.50
N LYS A 31 -11.70 -8.86 10.80
CA LYS A 31 -10.64 -8.02 11.38
C LYS A 31 -11.08 -6.55 11.46
N ARG A 32 -10.65 -5.87 12.51
CA ARG A 32 -10.71 -4.40 12.61
C ARG A 32 -9.47 -3.83 11.93
N VAL A 33 -9.67 -2.92 10.96
CA VAL A 33 -8.60 -2.44 10.08
C VAL A 33 -8.44 -0.92 10.19
N ALA A 34 -7.21 -0.46 10.42
CA ALA A 34 -6.84 0.93 10.20
C ALA A 34 -6.17 1.08 8.83
N VAL A 35 -6.65 1.99 7.99
CA VAL A 35 -6.01 2.33 6.71
C VAL A 35 -5.37 3.70 6.84
N VAL A 36 -4.05 3.76 6.69
CA VAL A 36 -3.27 4.97 6.91
C VAL A 36 -2.59 5.42 5.63
N LYS A 37 -2.76 6.68 5.27
CA LYS A 37 -2.00 7.39 4.24
C LYS A 37 -1.17 8.47 4.94
N PRO A 38 0.12 8.26 5.23
CA PRO A 38 0.92 9.26 5.93
C PRO A 38 0.93 10.60 5.21
N ALA A 39 1.10 10.62 3.90
CA ALA A 39 1.10 11.84 3.10
C ALA A 39 0.27 11.66 1.82
N GLN A 40 -0.76 12.49 1.65
CA GLN A 40 -1.49 12.67 0.40
C GLN A 40 -0.94 13.87 -0.36
N THR A 41 -0.78 13.76 -1.67
CA THR A 41 -0.30 14.84 -2.55
C THR A 41 -1.20 15.01 -3.77
N GLY A 42 -1.35 16.24 -4.26
CA GLY A 42 -1.98 16.54 -5.55
C GLY A 42 -3.51 16.46 -5.59
N GLU A 43 -4.16 16.18 -4.46
CA GLU A 43 -5.60 16.00 -4.41
C GLU A 43 -6.26 16.97 -3.42
N PRO A 44 -7.43 17.54 -3.73
CA PRO A 44 -8.16 18.38 -2.80
C PRO A 44 -8.72 17.58 -1.61
N VAL A 45 -9.12 18.29 -0.56
CA VAL A 45 -9.79 17.67 0.60
C VAL A 45 -11.03 16.88 0.15
N GLY A 46 -11.19 15.66 0.67
CA GLY A 46 -12.29 14.76 0.31
C GLY A 46 -12.03 13.90 -0.93
N ARG A 47 -10.89 14.06 -1.60
CA ARG A 47 -10.42 13.20 -2.69
C ARG A 47 -9.06 12.58 -2.34
N GLY A 48 -8.56 11.70 -3.21
CA GLY A 48 -7.27 11.00 -3.06
C GLY A 48 -7.42 9.56 -2.61
N ASP A 49 -6.32 8.97 -2.17
CA ASP A 49 -6.21 7.52 -2.01
C ASP A 49 -7.22 6.96 -0.98
N LEU A 50 -7.34 7.57 0.19
CA LEU A 50 -8.31 7.12 1.20
C LEU A 50 -9.77 7.31 0.78
N ALA A 51 -10.08 8.33 -0.03
CA ALA A 51 -11.43 8.50 -0.58
C ALA A 51 -11.73 7.35 -1.56
N THR A 52 -10.78 7.00 -2.43
CA THR A 52 -10.90 5.87 -3.36
C THR A 52 -11.09 4.55 -2.60
N VAL A 53 -10.32 4.29 -1.54
CA VAL A 53 -10.51 3.10 -0.70
C VAL A 53 -11.93 3.06 -0.12
N ARG A 54 -12.42 4.17 0.43
CA ARG A 54 -13.80 4.27 0.96
C ARG A 54 -14.86 3.99 -0.10
N GLU A 55 -14.70 4.53 -1.31
CA GLU A 55 -15.61 4.31 -2.42
C GLU A 55 -15.67 2.83 -2.83
N VAL A 56 -14.53 2.17 -2.93
CA VAL A 56 -14.47 0.73 -3.24
C VAL A 56 -15.20 -0.09 -2.17
N LEU A 57 -14.98 0.22 -0.89
CA LEU A 57 -15.64 -0.48 0.22
C LEU A 57 -17.14 -0.18 0.28
N ALA A 58 -17.56 1.06 0.02
CA ALA A 58 -18.96 1.45 0.04
C ALA A 58 -19.78 0.81 -1.10
N ASN A 59 -19.13 0.45 -2.20
CA ASN A 59 -19.78 -0.23 -3.31
C ASN A 59 -20.05 -1.73 -3.05
N ASP A 60 -19.53 -2.28 -1.94
CA ASP A 60 -19.82 -3.65 -1.51
C ASP A 60 -20.88 -3.62 -0.38
N PRO A 61 -22.12 -4.06 -0.64
CA PRO A 61 -23.19 -4.05 0.37
C PRO A 61 -22.87 -4.88 1.62
N ALA A 62 -22.02 -5.91 1.48
CA ALA A 62 -21.59 -6.73 2.62
C ALA A 62 -20.70 -5.96 3.59
N LEU A 63 -20.01 -4.90 3.12
CA LEU A 63 -19.12 -4.06 3.92
C LEU A 63 -19.78 -2.80 4.45
N ALA A 64 -20.97 -2.43 3.97
CA ALA A 64 -21.71 -1.26 4.47
C ALA A 64 -21.92 -1.34 6.00
N GLN A 65 -22.17 -2.53 6.52
CA GLN A 65 -22.29 -2.77 7.95
C GLN A 65 -20.94 -2.60 8.69
N ALA A 66 -19.85 -3.10 8.14
CA ALA A 66 -18.51 -2.95 8.72
C ALA A 66 -18.09 -1.47 8.83
N LEU A 67 -18.41 -0.68 7.79
CA LEU A 67 -18.22 0.78 7.80
C LEU A 67 -19.07 1.45 8.88
N ALA A 68 -20.36 1.10 8.98
CA ALA A 68 -21.26 1.65 9.97
C ALA A 68 -20.88 1.27 11.41
N GLN A 69 -20.28 0.11 11.62
CA GLN A 69 -19.80 -0.39 12.91
C GLN A 69 -18.37 0.04 13.25
N GLN A 70 -17.77 0.92 12.45
CA GLN A 70 -16.39 1.40 12.64
C GLN A 70 -15.35 0.26 12.72
N GLN A 71 -15.57 -0.83 11.99
CA GLN A 71 -14.58 -1.90 11.86
C GLN A 71 -13.40 -1.50 10.98
N VAL A 72 -13.54 -0.41 10.23
CA VAL A 72 -12.46 0.22 9.46
C VAL A 72 -12.43 1.72 9.71
N GLU A 73 -11.25 2.25 9.95
CA GLU A 73 -11.02 3.69 10.06
C GLU A 73 -9.85 4.15 9.17
N PHE A 74 -9.84 5.43 8.83
CA PHE A 74 -8.95 6.01 7.83
C PHE A 74 -8.23 7.21 8.40
N PHE A 75 -6.90 7.20 8.29
CA PHE A 75 -6.03 8.20 8.88
C PHE A 75 -5.12 8.82 7.82
N GLU A 76 -5.14 10.13 7.73
CA GLU A 76 -4.25 10.93 6.90
C GLU A 76 -3.50 11.90 7.80
N TYR A 77 -2.15 11.89 7.75
CA TYR A 77 -1.36 12.71 8.67
C TYR A 77 -0.93 14.04 8.06
N ALA A 78 -0.75 14.09 6.74
CA ALA A 78 -0.45 15.33 6.02
C ALA A 78 -1.06 15.32 4.62
N ARG A 79 -1.43 16.51 4.13
CA ARG A 79 -1.92 16.71 2.77
C ARG A 79 -1.24 17.90 2.14
N TYR A 80 -0.63 17.68 0.97
CA TYR A 80 0.10 18.71 0.24
C TYR A 80 -0.56 18.97 -1.12
N PRO A 81 -0.64 20.24 -1.56
CA PRO A 81 -1.49 20.62 -2.70
C PRO A 81 -0.97 20.16 -4.06
N GLU A 82 0.33 20.04 -4.25
CA GLU A 82 0.92 19.72 -5.55
C GLU A 82 1.16 18.22 -5.74
N PRO A 83 0.96 17.66 -6.97
CA PRO A 83 1.14 16.23 -7.27
C PRO A 83 2.63 15.87 -7.45
N LEU A 84 3.37 15.96 -6.38
CA LEU A 84 4.82 15.73 -6.32
C LEU A 84 5.16 14.71 -5.23
N ALA A 85 6.43 14.31 -5.14
CA ALA A 85 6.91 13.60 -3.96
C ALA A 85 6.60 14.43 -2.70
N PRO A 86 6.14 13.81 -1.59
CA PRO A 86 5.65 14.54 -0.41
C PRO A 86 6.60 15.61 0.11
N ASN A 87 7.90 15.32 0.21
CA ASN A 87 8.89 16.28 0.65
C ASN A 87 9.00 17.52 -0.27
N LEU A 88 8.89 17.31 -1.59
CA LEU A 88 8.91 18.40 -2.57
C LEU A 88 7.63 19.22 -2.50
N ALA A 89 6.47 18.57 -2.42
CA ALA A 89 5.18 19.23 -2.29
C ALA A 89 5.11 20.09 -1.02
N ALA A 90 5.56 19.55 0.12
CA ALA A 90 5.64 20.30 1.38
C ALA A 90 6.53 21.54 1.27
N ARG A 91 7.76 21.38 0.76
CA ARG A 91 8.70 22.52 0.59
C ARG A 91 8.14 23.62 -0.31
N ARG A 92 7.56 23.25 -1.45
CA ARG A 92 6.98 24.21 -2.40
C ARG A 92 5.76 24.94 -1.83
N ALA A 93 4.98 24.25 -1.01
CA ALA A 93 3.82 24.83 -0.33
C ALA A 93 4.20 25.63 0.94
N GLY A 94 5.46 25.62 1.37
CA GLY A 94 5.87 26.21 2.66
C GLY A 94 5.23 25.54 3.86
N MET A 95 4.87 24.24 3.73
CA MET A 95 4.22 23.45 4.77
C MET A 95 5.24 22.59 5.52
N GLU A 96 4.91 22.28 6.77
CA GLU A 96 5.71 21.38 7.60
C GLU A 96 5.74 19.97 7.00
N GLN A 97 6.91 19.34 7.03
CA GLN A 97 7.10 17.96 6.65
C GLN A 97 6.79 17.02 7.81
N LEU A 98 6.40 15.80 7.50
CA LEU A 98 6.16 14.76 8.51
C LEU A 98 7.48 14.37 9.20
N ASP A 99 7.44 14.28 10.52
CA ASP A 99 8.50 13.69 11.34
C ASP A 99 8.37 12.16 11.40
N LEU A 100 9.49 11.44 11.23
CA LEU A 100 9.51 9.98 11.23
C LEU A 100 9.06 9.40 12.57
N ALA A 101 9.63 9.88 13.68
CA ALA A 101 9.36 9.33 15.01
C ALA A 101 7.91 9.58 15.42
N ALA A 102 7.39 10.79 15.21
CA ALA A 102 6.00 11.12 15.48
C ALA A 102 5.03 10.32 14.60
N THR A 103 5.40 10.03 13.34
CA THR A 103 4.61 9.17 12.45
C THR A 103 4.60 7.73 12.95
N ALA A 104 5.74 7.19 13.33
CA ALA A 104 5.87 5.84 13.87
C ALA A 104 5.08 5.68 15.18
N ASP A 105 5.12 6.66 16.09
CA ASP A 105 4.39 6.62 17.35
C ASP A 105 2.87 6.60 17.15
N LYS A 106 2.36 7.38 16.19
CA LYS A 106 0.92 7.31 15.80
C LYS A 106 0.54 5.93 15.29
N LEU A 107 1.39 5.28 14.48
CA LEU A 107 1.12 3.94 13.96
C LEU A 107 1.18 2.87 15.07
N ARG A 108 2.13 2.98 16.01
CA ARG A 108 2.19 2.09 17.19
C ARG A 108 0.93 2.21 18.07
N ALA A 109 0.38 3.42 18.20
CA ALA A 109 -0.88 3.62 18.92
C ALA A 109 -2.04 2.90 18.21
N LEU A 110 -2.16 3.01 16.89
CA LEU A 110 -3.19 2.30 16.12
C LEU A 110 -3.05 0.76 16.21
N ASP A 111 -1.84 0.25 16.27
CA ASP A 111 -1.58 -1.21 16.44
C ASP A 111 -2.14 -1.78 17.76
N THR A 112 -2.43 -0.94 18.74
CA THR A 112 -3.10 -1.35 19.98
C THR A 112 -4.62 -1.37 19.91
N GLU A 113 -5.19 -0.72 18.90
CA GLU A 113 -6.63 -0.52 18.74
C GLU A 113 -7.24 -1.35 17.61
N TYR A 114 -6.43 -1.71 16.61
CA TYR A 114 -6.85 -2.44 15.41
C TYR A 114 -6.13 -3.77 15.29
N ASP A 115 -6.79 -4.75 14.67
CA ASP A 115 -6.18 -6.06 14.43
C ASP A 115 -5.11 -5.98 13.34
N ILE A 116 -5.27 -5.07 12.37
CA ILE A 116 -4.28 -4.82 11.30
C ILE A 116 -4.28 -3.33 10.94
N VAL A 117 -3.08 -2.77 10.78
CA VAL A 117 -2.84 -1.41 10.29
C VAL A 117 -2.19 -1.48 8.91
N LEU A 118 -2.89 -1.06 7.86
CA LEU A 118 -2.37 -0.96 6.50
C LEU A 118 -1.86 0.46 6.25
N VAL A 119 -0.57 0.61 5.93
CA VAL A 119 0.08 1.91 5.72
C VAL A 119 0.45 2.05 4.25
N GLU A 120 -0.29 2.88 3.51
CA GLU A 120 -0.02 3.11 2.09
C GLU A 120 1.01 4.22 1.88
N GLY A 121 2.14 3.88 1.26
CA GLY A 121 3.17 4.82 0.85
C GLY A 121 2.77 5.71 -0.34
N ALA A 122 3.59 6.70 -0.65
CA ALA A 122 3.48 7.55 -1.84
C ALA A 122 4.52 7.14 -2.88
N GLY A 123 4.09 6.79 -4.10
CA GLY A 123 4.99 6.36 -5.18
C GLY A 123 5.71 5.05 -4.88
N GLY A 124 7.01 5.00 -5.13
CA GLY A 124 7.85 3.82 -4.91
C GLY A 124 8.53 3.80 -3.54
N LEU A 125 9.23 2.69 -3.24
CA LEU A 125 9.86 2.38 -1.96
C LEU A 125 10.74 3.51 -1.39
N LEU A 126 11.50 4.18 -2.23
CA LEU A 126 12.49 5.19 -1.83
C LEU A 126 12.05 6.63 -2.11
N VAL A 127 10.76 6.84 -2.41
CA VAL A 127 10.19 8.19 -2.50
C VAL A 127 10.29 8.86 -1.13
N ARG A 128 10.76 10.10 -1.13
CA ARG A 128 10.94 10.90 0.10
C ARG A 128 9.59 11.37 0.63
N ILE A 129 9.23 10.88 1.82
CA ILE A 129 8.07 11.39 2.57
C ILE A 129 8.43 12.73 3.20
N ALA A 130 9.63 12.81 3.78
CA ALA A 130 10.30 14.03 4.17
C ALA A 130 11.74 14.02 3.65
N ASP A 131 12.47 15.12 3.77
CA ASP A 131 13.83 15.24 3.23
C ASP A 131 14.79 14.18 3.78
N ASN A 132 14.55 13.72 5.00
CA ASN A 132 15.43 12.80 5.73
C ASN A 132 14.92 11.36 5.81
N TRP A 133 13.71 11.03 5.33
CA TRP A 133 13.18 9.67 5.39
C TRP A 133 12.23 9.28 4.25
N THR A 134 12.13 7.97 4.03
CA THR A 134 11.31 7.29 3.03
C THR A 134 10.34 6.33 3.72
N ILE A 135 9.38 5.78 2.98
CA ILE A 135 8.49 4.74 3.54
C ILE A 135 9.28 3.48 3.97
N ALA A 136 10.43 3.20 3.35
CA ALA A 136 11.32 2.13 3.78
C ALA A 136 11.95 2.41 5.15
N ASP A 137 12.30 3.66 5.45
CA ASP A 137 12.84 4.04 6.76
C ASP A 137 11.77 3.88 7.84
N LEU A 138 10.51 4.19 7.55
CA LEU A 138 9.39 3.97 8.46
C LEU A 138 9.17 2.48 8.74
N ALA A 139 9.14 1.63 7.70
CA ALA A 139 8.99 0.18 7.86
C ALA A 139 10.12 -0.42 8.71
N ARG A 140 11.35 0.02 8.48
CA ARG A 140 12.51 -0.40 9.28
C ARG A 140 12.42 0.05 10.74
N ASP A 141 12.03 1.29 11.00
CA ASP A 141 11.90 1.83 12.37
C ASP A 141 10.82 1.11 13.17
N LEU A 142 9.73 0.76 12.51
CA LEU A 142 8.65 -0.03 13.08
C LEU A 142 8.99 -1.53 13.21
N GLY A 143 10.01 -2.03 12.52
CA GLY A 143 10.28 -3.47 12.40
C GLY A 143 9.15 -4.24 11.71
N THR A 144 8.42 -3.58 10.81
CA THR A 144 7.19 -4.11 10.20
C THR A 144 7.45 -4.65 8.79
N PRO A 145 6.71 -5.70 8.35
CA PRO A 145 6.82 -6.23 7.01
C PRO A 145 6.15 -5.32 5.97
N MET A 146 6.40 -5.67 4.71
CA MET A 146 5.96 -4.89 3.55
C MET A 146 5.32 -5.77 2.48
N LEU A 147 4.30 -5.22 1.81
CA LEU A 147 3.79 -5.68 0.52
C LEU A 147 4.24 -4.72 -0.57
N ILE A 148 4.59 -5.25 -1.73
CA ILE A 148 5.04 -4.45 -2.88
C ILE A 148 4.05 -4.65 -4.03
N VAL A 149 3.41 -3.56 -4.44
CA VAL A 149 2.53 -3.54 -5.62
C VAL A 149 3.38 -3.19 -6.85
N THR A 150 3.28 -4.00 -7.91
CA THR A 150 4.05 -3.84 -9.13
C THR A 150 3.14 -3.76 -10.37
N SER A 151 3.59 -3.05 -11.39
CA SER A 151 3.05 -3.21 -12.74
C SER A 151 3.37 -4.62 -13.26
N THR A 152 2.69 -5.07 -14.31
CA THR A 152 2.82 -6.45 -14.82
C THR A 152 3.40 -6.54 -16.24
N GLY A 153 3.46 -5.44 -16.97
CA GLY A 153 3.97 -5.39 -18.34
C GLY A 153 5.48 -5.43 -18.45
N LEU A 154 6.00 -5.23 -19.66
CA LEU A 154 7.42 -5.25 -19.94
C LEU A 154 8.21 -4.29 -19.05
N GLY A 155 9.33 -4.77 -18.49
CA GLY A 155 10.20 -4.03 -17.56
C GLY A 155 9.82 -4.14 -16.09
N SER A 156 8.64 -4.70 -15.76
CA SER A 156 8.20 -4.82 -14.36
C SER A 156 9.00 -5.83 -13.54
N LEU A 157 9.57 -6.88 -14.15
CA LEU A 157 10.46 -7.82 -13.45
C LEU A 157 11.66 -7.09 -12.83
N ASN A 158 12.36 -6.28 -13.63
CA ASN A 158 13.48 -5.49 -13.16
C ASN A 158 13.10 -4.55 -12.00
N LEU A 159 11.94 -3.86 -12.11
CA LEU A 159 11.49 -2.95 -11.06
C LEU A 159 11.09 -3.69 -9.79
N ALA A 160 10.48 -4.87 -9.91
CA ALA A 160 10.10 -5.70 -8.77
C ALA A 160 11.35 -6.20 -8.03
N GLU A 161 12.32 -6.80 -8.75
CA GLU A 161 13.57 -7.29 -8.20
C GLU A 161 14.36 -6.17 -7.49
N LEU A 162 14.57 -5.02 -8.15
CA LEU A 162 15.24 -3.87 -7.56
C LEU A 162 14.55 -3.36 -6.29
N THR A 163 13.22 -3.36 -6.27
CA THR A 163 12.45 -2.87 -5.11
C THR A 163 12.55 -3.85 -3.94
N VAL A 164 12.42 -5.17 -4.22
CA VAL A 164 12.56 -6.22 -3.19
C VAL A 164 13.98 -6.22 -2.63
N GLU A 165 14.99 -6.21 -3.49
CA GLU A 165 16.40 -6.16 -3.07
C GLU A 165 16.67 -4.92 -2.18
N ALA A 166 16.17 -3.75 -2.59
CA ALA A 166 16.34 -2.51 -1.82
C ALA A 166 15.64 -2.57 -0.45
N ALA A 167 14.49 -3.23 -0.32
CA ALA A 167 13.81 -3.47 0.95
C ALA A 167 14.61 -4.45 1.83
N GLN A 168 14.99 -5.60 1.29
CA GLN A 168 15.71 -6.66 2.00
C GLN A 168 17.08 -6.18 2.50
N ARG A 169 17.83 -5.42 1.70
CA ARG A 169 19.10 -4.80 2.11
C ARG A 169 18.95 -3.81 3.28
N ARG A 170 17.74 -3.33 3.54
CA ARG A 170 17.40 -2.49 4.70
C ARG A 170 16.88 -3.30 5.89
N GLY A 171 16.89 -4.62 5.79
CA GLY A 171 16.39 -5.53 6.83
C GLY A 171 14.85 -5.59 6.91
N ILE A 172 14.15 -5.17 5.84
CA ILE A 172 12.69 -5.19 5.79
C ILE A 172 12.23 -6.53 5.21
N THR A 173 11.36 -7.22 5.92
CA THR A 173 10.69 -8.43 5.44
C THR A 173 9.67 -8.07 4.37
N VAL A 174 9.80 -8.66 3.17
CA VAL A 174 8.81 -8.52 2.10
C VAL A 174 7.90 -9.76 2.13
N LEU A 175 6.61 -9.57 2.41
CA LEU A 175 5.61 -10.66 2.46
C LEU A 175 5.33 -11.22 1.07
N GLY A 176 5.41 -10.38 0.05
CA GLY A 176 5.21 -10.76 -1.34
C GLY A 176 4.92 -9.58 -2.26
N LEU A 177 4.71 -9.92 -3.52
CA LEU A 177 4.31 -9.01 -4.58
C LEU A 177 2.79 -9.09 -4.82
N LEU A 178 2.22 -7.98 -5.25
CA LEU A 178 0.87 -7.89 -5.80
C LEU A 178 0.93 -7.27 -7.20
N GLY A 179 0.39 -7.95 -8.20
CA GLY A 179 0.20 -7.39 -9.54
C GLY A 179 -0.95 -6.38 -9.51
N GLY A 180 -0.65 -5.09 -9.63
CA GLY A 180 -1.64 -4.03 -9.42
C GLY A 180 -2.67 -3.87 -10.55
N SER A 181 -2.37 -4.35 -11.75
CA SER A 181 -3.29 -4.25 -12.90
C SER A 181 -2.88 -5.20 -14.01
N VAL A 182 -3.68 -6.23 -14.27
CA VAL A 182 -3.48 -7.19 -15.36
C VAL A 182 -4.56 -6.98 -16.42
N PRO A 183 -4.21 -6.76 -17.71
CA PRO A 183 -5.19 -6.67 -18.78
C PRO A 183 -6.00 -7.97 -18.91
N ALA A 184 -7.24 -7.88 -19.38
CA ALA A 184 -8.07 -9.07 -19.64
C ALA A 184 -7.47 -9.97 -20.74
N ASP A 185 -6.76 -9.39 -21.69
CA ASP A 185 -5.97 -10.07 -22.72
C ASP A 185 -4.50 -9.64 -22.54
N PRO A 186 -3.74 -10.36 -21.70
CA PRO A 186 -2.35 -10.00 -21.42
C PRO A 186 -1.47 -10.36 -22.62
N ASP A 187 -0.58 -9.45 -22.98
CA ASP A 187 0.46 -9.71 -23.95
C ASP A 187 1.47 -10.77 -23.47
N LEU A 188 2.34 -11.19 -24.37
CA LEU A 188 3.34 -12.22 -24.07
C LEU A 188 4.23 -11.82 -22.87
N ALA A 189 4.65 -10.54 -22.81
CA ALA A 189 5.50 -10.06 -21.73
C ALA A 189 4.77 -10.10 -20.38
N THR A 190 3.52 -9.65 -20.34
CA THR A 190 2.69 -9.71 -19.12
C THR A 190 2.48 -11.14 -18.67
N SER A 191 2.13 -12.05 -19.59
CA SER A 191 1.88 -13.46 -19.28
C SER A 191 3.11 -14.13 -18.66
N LEU A 192 4.27 -13.95 -19.27
CA LEU A 192 5.54 -14.52 -18.76
C LEU A 192 5.97 -13.86 -17.45
N ASN A 193 5.78 -12.54 -17.31
CA ASN A 193 6.16 -11.84 -16.08
C ASN A 193 5.40 -12.38 -14.85
N LEU A 194 4.12 -12.76 -15.01
CA LEU A 194 3.34 -13.31 -13.89
C LEU A 194 3.96 -14.61 -13.33
N GLU A 195 4.55 -15.43 -14.19
CA GLU A 195 5.25 -16.66 -13.81
C GLU A 195 6.64 -16.38 -13.22
N GLU A 196 7.34 -15.37 -13.76
CA GLU A 196 8.73 -15.05 -13.42
C GLU A 196 8.89 -14.17 -12.17
N PHE A 197 7.87 -13.40 -11.75
CA PHE A 197 7.97 -12.54 -10.57
C PHE A 197 8.52 -13.25 -9.33
N PRO A 198 7.99 -14.42 -8.89
CA PRO A 198 8.52 -15.08 -7.71
C PRO A 198 9.95 -15.59 -7.91
N VAL A 199 10.34 -15.92 -9.14
CA VAL A 199 11.69 -16.42 -9.45
C VAL A 199 12.72 -15.30 -9.32
N VAL A 200 12.49 -14.16 -9.98
CA VAL A 200 13.46 -13.05 -10.00
C VAL A 200 13.49 -12.26 -8.70
N ALA A 201 12.33 -12.06 -8.08
CA ALA A 201 12.24 -11.27 -6.84
C ALA A 201 12.51 -12.10 -5.57
N GLY A 202 12.48 -13.44 -5.65
CA GLY A 202 12.71 -14.31 -4.49
C GLY A 202 11.65 -14.21 -3.39
N VAL A 203 10.46 -13.67 -3.73
CA VAL A 203 9.30 -13.56 -2.83
C VAL A 203 8.03 -13.96 -3.59
N PRO A 204 6.98 -14.47 -2.91
CA PRO A 204 5.78 -14.94 -3.60
C PRO A 204 5.02 -13.83 -4.31
N LEU A 205 4.40 -14.13 -5.45
CA LEU A 205 3.32 -13.35 -6.03
C LEU A 205 2.02 -13.78 -5.36
N LEU A 206 1.45 -12.92 -4.52
CA LEU A 206 0.26 -13.24 -3.71
C LEU A 206 -1.04 -13.17 -4.49
N GLY A 207 -0.99 -12.57 -5.67
CA GLY A 207 -2.11 -12.44 -6.60
C GLY A 207 -1.99 -11.19 -7.45
N CYS A 208 -2.98 -11.03 -8.33
CA CYS A 208 -3.04 -9.92 -9.27
C CYS A 208 -4.46 -9.37 -9.37
N TYR A 209 -4.56 -8.08 -9.63
CA TYR A 209 -5.85 -7.43 -9.83
C TYR A 209 -6.11 -7.20 -11.32
N PRO A 210 -7.30 -7.55 -11.83
CA PRO A 210 -7.67 -7.27 -13.21
C PRO A 210 -7.72 -5.76 -13.47
N LYS A 211 -7.27 -5.33 -14.64
CA LYS A 211 -7.34 -3.92 -15.05
C LYS A 211 -8.79 -3.46 -15.14
N GLY A 212 -9.10 -2.35 -14.47
CA GLY A 212 -10.44 -1.78 -14.46
C GLY A 212 -11.46 -2.59 -13.66
N ALA A 213 -11.02 -3.52 -12.81
CA ALA A 213 -11.91 -4.25 -11.94
C ALA A 213 -12.70 -3.29 -11.03
N GLN A 214 -14.01 -3.51 -10.95
CA GLN A 214 -14.92 -2.73 -10.08
C GLN A 214 -15.52 -3.60 -8.97
N GLY A 215 -15.28 -4.90 -9.02
CA GLY A 215 -15.79 -5.89 -8.06
C GLY A 215 -14.72 -6.42 -7.12
N ASN A 216 -15.13 -7.45 -6.39
CA ASN A 216 -14.25 -8.12 -5.44
C ASN A 216 -13.16 -8.92 -6.19
N CYS A 217 -11.91 -8.68 -5.81
CA CYS A 217 -10.74 -9.34 -6.36
C CYS A 217 -9.92 -9.89 -5.19
N ASP A 218 -9.91 -11.21 -5.04
CA ASP A 218 -9.23 -11.85 -3.93
C ASP A 218 -7.78 -12.19 -4.28
N VAL A 219 -6.91 -11.94 -3.32
CA VAL A 219 -5.50 -12.32 -3.34
C VAL A 219 -5.19 -13.13 -2.09
N ASN A 220 -4.03 -13.77 -2.03
CA ASN A 220 -3.63 -14.52 -0.84
C ASN A 220 -3.27 -13.57 0.32
N VAL A 221 -4.19 -13.41 1.27
CA VAL A 221 -3.99 -12.59 2.49
C VAL A 221 -3.47 -13.38 3.69
N ALA A 222 -3.22 -14.69 3.55
CA ALA A 222 -2.73 -15.53 4.65
C ALA A 222 -1.47 -14.97 5.34
N PRO A 223 -0.48 -14.39 4.63
CA PRO A 223 0.68 -13.78 5.29
C PRO A 223 0.32 -12.60 6.21
N LEU A 224 -0.76 -11.86 5.91
CA LEU A 224 -1.23 -10.75 6.75
C LEU A 224 -1.95 -11.27 8.00
N LEU A 225 -2.75 -12.33 7.85
CA LEU A 225 -3.53 -12.93 8.95
C LEU A 225 -2.63 -13.59 10.00
N GLN A 226 -1.39 -13.92 9.66
CA GLN A 226 -0.41 -14.54 10.56
C GLN A 226 0.40 -13.52 11.38
N LEU A 227 0.19 -12.21 11.19
CA LEU A 227 0.94 -11.15 11.88
C LEU A 227 0.37 -10.80 13.26
N GLY A 228 -0.83 -11.26 13.59
CA GLY A 228 -1.55 -10.96 14.83
C GLY A 228 -1.28 -11.93 15.96
#